data_c9d92ef63bfea6ae8258d321a1d95d13
#
_entry.id   c9d92ef63bfea6ae8258d321a1d95d13
#
_cell.length_a   1.000
_cell.length_b   1.000
_cell.length_c   1.000
_cell.angle_alpha   90.00
_cell.angle_beta   90.00
_cell.angle_gamma   90.00
#
_symmetry.space_group_name_H-M   'P 1'
#
loop_
_entity.id
_entity.type
_entity.pdbx_description
1 polymer ?
#
loop_
_entity_poly.entity_id
_entity_poly.type
_entity_poly.pdbx_seq_one_letter_code
_entity_poly.pdbx_strand_id
1 'polypeptide(L)'
;MGAHRKGGPPPARATTPGAGSVSAAGSVSAPGTVSTPGAAAGGRDRYFDALRALALVRVVAYHAFGWPWAGLVFPSMGIMFGLAGTLMATSLDSRPALAVVRGRLRRLLPPLWCWGLFVVGAMLVRGWMPGWQIVFWIVPLGDPPGSAWGEQAWEILWYLRTYLWFVLLSPLLLRVFRRAPVPVLLLSLAPVVVLSHVWQPPDDRFGTGLLDLATYLFCWMLGFAHRDGVLARLTAAPFVALSLAALAYGAWYACAHRGEYGTYDLDDIPLAQAFWSAGFVTPLMYAKARFGLRLPWLARRRRLDRLVTVLNARAVTVYLWHEVALVLAVVLIDRFWEVPAFEAYLPLDSQWFLLAVGWALVAVAVVLFGWVEDVAARRRPRLLP
;
A
#
# COMPACT_ATOMS: atom_id res chain seq x y z
N MET A 1 68.97 -16.37 35.13
CA MET A 1 69.90 -15.72 34.22
C MET A 1 69.06 -14.75 33.39
N GLY A 2 68.98 -13.52 33.68
CA GLY A 2 69.95 -12.41 33.60
C GLY A 2 69.70 -11.74 32.26
N ALA A 3 69.50 -10.52 32.04
CA ALA A 3 69.58 -9.23 32.72
C ALA A 3 68.97 -8.18 31.77
N HIS A 4 68.20 -7.24 32.26
CA HIS A 4 68.53 -5.81 32.40
C HIS A 4 68.99 -5.02 31.13
N ARG A 5 68.28 -3.96 30.73
CA ARG A 5 68.56 -2.51 30.92
C ARG A 5 67.62 -1.67 30.06
N LYS A 6 66.86 -0.75 30.62
CA LYS A 6 67.02 0.70 30.83
C LYS A 6 67.28 1.43 29.51
N GLY A 7 66.49 2.37 28.99
CA GLY A 7 65.97 3.55 29.63
C GLY A 7 66.55 4.79 28.98
N GLY A 8 65.79 5.81 28.67
CA GLY A 8 66.27 7.13 28.36
C GLY A 8 65.31 8.00 27.54
N PRO A 9 65.07 9.23 27.99
CA PRO A 9 63.95 10.06 27.52
C PRO A 9 64.33 11.05 26.39
N PRO A 10 63.39 11.91 25.94
CA PRO A 10 63.48 12.71 24.72
C PRO A 10 64.22 14.03 24.90
N PRO A 11 64.53 14.75 23.86
CA PRO A 11 64.73 16.19 23.98
C PRO A 11 63.72 17.04 23.20
N ALA A 12 63.59 18.23 23.76
CA ALA A 12 62.63 19.27 23.52
C ALA A 12 62.96 20.19 22.29
N ARG A 13 61.85 20.91 21.90
CA ARG A 13 61.76 22.31 21.42
C ARG A 13 62.93 23.05 20.82
N ALA A 14 62.65 23.71 19.68
CA ALA A 14 63.07 25.10 19.39
C ALA A 14 62.08 25.70 18.36
N THR A 15 61.38 26.65 18.70
CA THR A 15 61.08 28.09 18.51
C THR A 15 61.50 28.68 17.17
N THR A 16 60.47 29.20 16.49
CA THR A 16 60.31 30.41 15.60
C THR A 16 61.50 31.40 15.47
N PRO A 17 61.58 32.39 14.50
CA PRO A 17 60.47 33.13 13.86
C PRO A 17 60.74 33.65 12.42
N GLY A 18 59.72 34.37 11.83
CA GLY A 18 59.98 35.53 10.93
C GLY A 18 59.15 35.54 9.63
N ALA A 19 58.11 36.23 9.62
CA ALA A 19 57.69 37.49 8.94
C ALA A 19 58.00 37.64 7.42
N GLY A 20 56.93 38.05 6.68
CA GLY A 20 57.03 38.68 5.36
C GLY A 20 55.81 38.45 4.50
N SER A 21 54.83 39.15 4.63
CA SER A 21 54.04 40.17 3.92
C SER A 21 54.03 40.08 2.38
N VAL A 22 52.79 40.29 1.88
CA VAL A 22 52.34 41.07 0.71
C VAL A 22 51.80 40.31 -0.50
N SER A 23 50.55 40.46 -0.69
CA SER A 23 49.72 41.09 -1.73
C SER A 23 49.08 40.22 -2.79
N ALA A 24 47.76 40.30 -2.74
CA ALA A 24 46.74 40.48 -3.79
C ALA A 24 46.99 39.84 -5.18
N ALA A 25 46.06 39.01 -5.58
CA ALA A 25 45.27 39.20 -6.80
C ALA A 25 44.27 38.07 -7.07
N GLY A 26 43.03 38.47 -7.33
CA GLY A 26 42.18 37.76 -8.29
C GLY A 26 41.36 36.59 -7.79
N SER A 27 40.26 36.88 -7.14
CA SER A 27 39.13 35.96 -7.03
C SER A 27 38.45 35.76 -8.39
N VAL A 28 38.72 34.67 -9.05
CA VAL A 28 37.89 34.18 -10.17
C VAL A 28 36.73 33.41 -9.54
N SER A 29 35.53 34.00 -9.62
CA SER A 29 34.27 33.36 -9.23
C SER A 29 34.03 32.18 -10.14
N ALA A 30 34.03 30.97 -9.58
CA ALA A 30 33.51 29.76 -10.23
C ALA A 30 32.00 29.91 -10.49
N PRO A 31 31.49 29.44 -11.65
CA PRO A 31 30.03 29.53 -11.96
C PRO A 31 29.24 28.69 -10.99
N GLY A 32 28.10 29.29 -10.54
CA GLY A 32 27.21 28.77 -9.53
C GLY A 32 26.86 27.31 -9.67
N THR A 33 27.17 26.56 -8.67
CA THR A 33 26.55 25.26 -8.40
C THR A 33 25.05 25.51 -8.22
N VAL A 34 24.29 25.06 -9.23
CA VAL A 34 22.82 24.94 -9.09
C VAL A 34 22.58 24.04 -7.90
N SER A 35 22.14 24.63 -6.81
CA SER A 35 21.75 23.92 -5.60
C SER A 35 20.60 23.00 -5.96
N THR A 36 20.87 21.72 -6.11
CA THR A 36 19.84 20.67 -6.11
C THR A 36 19.00 20.88 -4.84
N PRO A 37 17.67 20.99 -4.91
CA PRO A 37 16.86 21.15 -3.71
C PRO A 37 17.19 20.03 -2.75
N GLY A 38 17.76 20.37 -1.61
CA GLY A 38 18.32 19.48 -0.63
C GLY A 38 17.38 18.34 -0.29
N ALA A 39 17.93 17.16 -0.25
CA ALA A 39 17.37 16.02 0.46
C ALA A 39 17.10 16.48 1.91
N ALA A 40 15.89 16.97 2.15
CA ALA A 40 15.43 17.29 3.49
C ALA A 40 15.51 16.02 4.33
N ALA A 41 16.21 16.11 5.44
CA ALA A 41 16.37 15.10 6.47
C ALA A 41 15.10 14.26 6.61
N GLY A 42 15.22 12.93 6.57
CA GLY A 42 14.19 11.92 6.39
C GLY A 42 13.00 11.97 7.37
N GLY A 43 12.17 12.99 7.26
CA GLY A 43 10.87 13.04 7.88
C GLY A 43 9.90 12.13 7.12
N ARG A 44 9.12 11.33 7.86
CA ARG A 44 8.07 10.46 7.34
C ARG A 44 7.09 11.27 6.46
N ASP A 45 6.75 10.76 5.27
CA ASP A 45 5.85 11.43 4.34
C ASP A 45 4.38 11.29 4.79
N ARG A 46 3.91 12.29 5.53
CA ARG A 46 2.56 12.29 6.12
C ARG A 46 1.44 12.33 5.08
N TYR A 47 1.69 12.84 3.88
CA TYR A 47 0.70 12.84 2.81
C TYR A 47 0.38 11.40 2.37
N PHE A 48 1.40 10.60 2.08
CA PHE A 48 1.22 9.21 1.69
C PHE A 48 0.73 8.34 2.85
N ASP A 49 1.19 8.62 4.08
CA ASP A 49 0.68 7.93 5.26
C ASP A 49 -0.81 8.18 5.48
N ALA A 50 -1.29 9.42 5.27
CA ALA A 50 -2.69 9.78 5.41
C ALA A 50 -3.57 9.11 4.33
N LEU A 51 -3.12 9.13 3.06
CA LEU A 51 -3.84 8.47 1.97
C LEU A 51 -3.98 6.97 2.22
N ARG A 52 -2.92 6.30 2.68
CA ARG A 52 -2.97 4.87 2.99
C ARG A 52 -3.88 4.56 4.16
N ALA A 53 -3.82 5.35 5.24
CA ALA A 53 -4.68 5.18 6.40
C ALA A 53 -6.16 5.39 6.01
N LEU A 54 -6.45 6.42 5.21
CA LEU A 54 -7.81 6.69 4.72
C LEU A 54 -8.31 5.56 3.81
N ALA A 55 -7.45 5.04 2.92
CA ALA A 55 -7.78 3.91 2.07
C ALA A 55 -8.15 2.67 2.90
N LEU A 56 -7.38 2.39 3.95
CA LEU A 56 -7.65 1.26 4.83
C LEU A 56 -8.96 1.42 5.61
N VAL A 57 -9.23 2.63 6.14
CA VAL A 57 -10.51 2.93 6.83
C VAL A 57 -11.69 2.79 5.87
N ARG A 58 -11.56 3.28 4.61
CA ARG A 58 -12.60 3.14 3.58
C ARG A 58 -12.86 1.67 3.27
N VAL A 59 -11.82 0.83 3.17
CA VAL A 59 -11.99 -0.61 2.92
C VAL A 59 -12.82 -1.26 4.01
N VAL A 60 -12.49 -1.03 5.28
CA VAL A 60 -13.27 -1.58 6.40
C VAL A 60 -14.72 -1.07 6.38
N ALA A 61 -14.93 0.21 6.09
CA ALA A 61 -16.27 0.77 5.98
C ALA A 61 -17.05 0.16 4.80
N TYR A 62 -16.40 -0.07 3.65
CA TYR A 62 -17.03 -0.70 2.49
C TYR A 62 -17.57 -2.10 2.83
N HIS A 63 -16.77 -2.93 3.47
CA HIS A 63 -17.20 -4.29 3.87
C HIS A 63 -18.30 -4.28 4.96
N ALA A 64 -18.37 -3.23 5.78
CA ALA A 64 -19.43 -3.09 6.77
C ALA A 64 -20.76 -2.61 6.17
N PHE A 65 -20.73 -1.74 5.16
CA PHE A 65 -21.92 -1.08 4.62
C PHE A 65 -22.32 -1.58 3.23
N GLY A 66 -21.43 -2.16 2.44
CA GLY A 66 -21.69 -2.57 1.08
C GLY A 66 -22.06 -1.41 0.13
N TRP A 67 -21.51 -0.19 0.37
CA TRP A 67 -21.90 0.99 -0.41
C TRP A 67 -21.27 0.99 -1.81
N PRO A 68 -22.03 0.78 -2.90
CA PRO A 68 -21.48 0.74 -4.26
C PRO A 68 -20.86 2.07 -4.70
N TRP A 69 -21.32 3.20 -4.13
CA TRP A 69 -20.79 4.54 -4.43
C TRP A 69 -19.44 4.84 -3.77
N ALA A 70 -19.01 4.02 -2.80
CA ALA A 70 -17.78 4.30 -2.04
C ALA A 70 -16.52 4.27 -2.92
N GLY A 71 -16.50 3.41 -3.95
CA GLY A 71 -15.44 3.37 -4.97
C GLY A 71 -15.33 4.64 -5.79
N LEU A 72 -16.47 5.27 -6.09
CA LEU A 72 -16.53 6.54 -6.83
C LEU A 72 -15.93 7.70 -6.02
N VAL A 73 -16.23 7.77 -4.73
CA VAL A 73 -15.73 8.85 -3.86
C VAL A 73 -14.23 8.70 -3.58
N PHE A 74 -13.77 7.47 -3.37
CA PHE A 74 -12.38 7.22 -3.01
C PHE A 74 -11.93 5.82 -3.44
N PRO A 75 -11.31 5.65 -4.62
CA PRO A 75 -10.86 4.36 -5.14
C PRO A 75 -9.64 3.85 -4.37
N SER A 76 -9.89 3.27 -3.20
CA SER A 76 -8.87 2.87 -2.22
C SER A 76 -7.81 1.94 -2.82
N MET A 77 -8.21 0.96 -3.62
CA MET A 77 -7.28 -0.01 -4.19
C MET A 77 -6.34 0.66 -5.19
N GLY A 78 -6.84 1.52 -6.09
CA GLY A 78 -6.01 2.29 -7.01
C GLY A 78 -4.98 3.15 -6.29
N ILE A 79 -5.38 3.82 -5.19
CA ILE A 79 -4.48 4.62 -4.34
C ILE A 79 -3.43 3.71 -3.69
N MET A 80 -3.83 2.58 -3.11
CA MET A 80 -2.92 1.65 -2.45
C MET A 80 -1.86 1.10 -3.42
N PHE A 81 -2.26 0.71 -4.64
CA PHE A 81 -1.32 0.24 -5.66
C PHE A 81 -0.39 1.36 -6.16
N GLY A 82 -0.88 2.59 -6.34
CA GLY A 82 -0.05 3.74 -6.72
C GLY A 82 1.02 4.07 -5.66
N LEU A 83 0.63 4.09 -4.38
CA LEU A 83 1.56 4.28 -3.27
C LEU A 83 2.57 3.14 -3.17
N ALA A 84 2.12 1.89 -3.36
CA ALA A 84 2.97 0.71 -3.33
C ALA A 84 3.99 0.72 -4.48
N GLY A 85 3.60 1.11 -5.69
CA GLY A 85 4.48 1.31 -6.83
C GLY A 85 5.59 2.33 -6.54
N THR A 86 5.24 3.50 -5.97
CA THR A 86 6.22 4.51 -5.55
C THR A 86 7.25 3.94 -4.56
N LEU A 87 6.79 3.21 -3.54
CA LEU A 87 7.66 2.60 -2.54
C LEU A 87 8.49 1.44 -3.12
N MET A 88 7.96 0.75 -4.13
CA MET A 88 8.67 -0.33 -4.80
C MET A 88 9.81 0.22 -5.65
N ALA A 89 9.57 1.23 -6.50
CA ALA A 89 10.60 1.91 -7.27
C ALA A 89 11.69 2.48 -6.35
N THR A 90 11.32 3.19 -5.28
CA THR A 90 12.27 3.71 -4.28
C THR A 90 13.14 2.60 -3.67
N SER A 91 12.56 1.43 -3.42
CA SER A 91 13.31 0.30 -2.87
C SER A 91 14.28 -0.31 -3.89
N LEU A 92 13.86 -0.40 -5.16
CA LEU A 92 14.67 -0.93 -6.27
C LEU A 92 15.84 -0.01 -6.67
N ASP A 93 15.71 1.31 -6.42
CA ASP A 93 16.81 2.25 -6.61
C ASP A 93 17.95 2.05 -5.60
N SER A 94 17.63 1.58 -4.41
CA SER A 94 18.57 1.53 -3.29
C SER A 94 19.16 0.14 -3.02
N ARG A 95 18.56 -0.92 -3.58
CA ARG A 95 18.93 -2.31 -3.27
C ARG A 95 18.73 -3.23 -4.47
N PRO A 96 19.50 -4.36 -4.55
CA PRO A 96 19.29 -5.38 -5.58
C PRO A 96 17.85 -5.91 -5.58
N ALA A 97 17.31 -6.17 -6.78
CA ALA A 97 15.92 -6.60 -6.99
C ALA A 97 15.52 -7.80 -6.13
N LEU A 98 16.35 -8.84 -6.09
CA LEU A 98 16.07 -10.04 -5.29
C LEU A 98 15.98 -9.72 -3.78
N ALA A 99 16.83 -8.83 -3.27
CA ALA A 99 16.79 -8.41 -1.87
C ALA A 99 15.51 -7.61 -1.55
N VAL A 100 15.03 -6.78 -2.50
CA VAL A 100 13.78 -6.04 -2.36
C VAL A 100 12.60 -7.00 -2.34
N VAL A 101 12.49 -7.89 -3.32
CA VAL A 101 11.41 -8.89 -3.42
C VAL A 101 11.38 -9.76 -2.17
N ARG A 102 12.51 -10.38 -1.79
CA ARG A 102 12.61 -11.19 -0.57
C ARG A 102 12.23 -10.40 0.68
N GLY A 103 12.60 -9.13 0.75
CA GLY A 103 12.26 -8.25 1.87
C GLY A 103 10.75 -7.98 1.96
N ARG A 104 10.05 -7.86 0.82
CA ARG A 104 8.59 -7.70 0.77
C ARG A 104 7.88 -8.99 1.18
N LEU A 105 8.26 -10.13 0.58
CA LEU A 105 7.71 -11.44 0.91
C LEU A 105 7.84 -11.73 2.42
N ARG A 106 9.04 -11.52 2.98
CA ARG A 106 9.28 -11.74 4.41
C ARG A 106 8.39 -10.89 5.33
N ARG A 107 8.01 -9.67 4.91
CA ARG A 107 7.14 -8.81 5.73
C ARG A 107 5.67 -9.16 5.63
N LEU A 108 5.27 -9.76 4.51
CA LEU A 108 3.88 -10.01 4.18
C LEU A 108 3.43 -11.42 4.54
N LEU A 109 4.27 -12.44 4.26
CA LEU A 109 3.89 -13.84 4.43
C LEU A 109 3.67 -14.26 5.90
N PRO A 110 4.50 -13.88 6.90
CA PRO A 110 4.25 -14.30 8.27
C PRO A 110 2.92 -13.81 8.87
N PRO A 111 2.50 -12.53 8.72
CA PRO A 111 1.16 -12.11 9.11
C PRO A 111 0.05 -12.87 8.38
N LEU A 112 0.22 -13.13 7.07
CA LEU A 112 -0.73 -13.92 6.29
C LEU A 112 -0.83 -15.36 6.81
N TRP A 113 0.29 -16.01 7.08
CA TRP A 113 0.28 -17.38 7.60
C TRP A 113 -0.32 -17.47 8.99
N CYS A 114 -0.05 -16.49 9.86
CA CYS A 114 -0.66 -16.41 11.19
C CYS A 114 -2.19 -16.29 11.08
N TRP A 115 -2.68 -15.40 10.21
CA TRP A 115 -4.09 -15.23 9.94
C TRP A 115 -4.69 -16.47 9.23
N GLY A 116 -4.00 -17.00 8.22
CA GLY A 116 -4.40 -18.19 7.48
C GLY A 116 -4.52 -19.43 8.36
N LEU A 117 -3.62 -19.59 9.34
CA LEU A 117 -3.72 -20.67 10.33
C LEU A 117 -5.03 -20.59 11.13
N PHE A 118 -5.47 -19.38 11.48
CA PHE A 118 -6.73 -19.17 12.17
C PHE A 118 -7.94 -19.50 11.27
N VAL A 119 -7.99 -18.95 10.04
CA VAL A 119 -9.11 -19.14 9.12
C VAL A 119 -9.19 -20.59 8.64
N VAL A 120 -8.08 -21.17 8.20
CA VAL A 120 -8.01 -22.58 7.77
C VAL A 120 -8.34 -23.51 8.93
N GLY A 121 -7.81 -23.24 10.13
CA GLY A 121 -8.13 -24.01 11.33
C GLY A 121 -9.63 -24.00 11.64
N ALA A 122 -10.28 -22.83 11.55
CA ALA A 122 -11.73 -22.70 11.74
C ALA A 122 -12.53 -23.48 10.68
N MET A 123 -12.11 -23.44 9.40
CA MET A 123 -12.75 -24.21 8.32
C MET A 123 -12.59 -25.73 8.53
N LEU A 124 -11.41 -26.20 8.94
CA LEU A 124 -11.15 -27.62 9.24
C LEU A 124 -12.03 -28.12 10.40
N VAL A 125 -12.15 -27.35 11.49
CA VAL A 125 -13.04 -27.69 12.61
C VAL A 125 -14.51 -27.79 12.18
N ARG A 126 -14.88 -27.03 11.15
CA ARG A 126 -16.23 -27.06 10.54
C ARG A 126 -16.39 -28.16 9.48
N GLY A 127 -15.42 -29.06 9.34
CA GLY A 127 -15.49 -30.22 8.45
C GLY A 127 -15.05 -29.95 7.00
N TRP A 128 -14.48 -28.78 6.70
CA TRP A 128 -13.90 -28.54 5.38
C TRP A 128 -12.60 -29.34 5.23
N MET A 129 -12.48 -30.04 4.09
CA MET A 129 -11.29 -30.82 3.77
C MET A 129 -10.61 -30.23 2.54
N PRO A 130 -9.37 -29.74 2.66
CA PRO A 130 -8.66 -29.13 1.56
C PRO A 130 -8.14 -30.16 0.55
N GLY A 131 -8.19 -29.80 -0.74
CA GLY A 131 -7.45 -30.48 -1.79
C GLY A 131 -6.00 -29.96 -1.90
N TRP A 132 -5.28 -30.39 -2.96
CA TRP A 132 -3.90 -29.96 -3.23
C TRP A 132 -3.76 -28.42 -3.34
N GLN A 133 -4.81 -27.74 -3.68
CA GLN A 133 -4.86 -26.28 -3.81
C GLN A 133 -4.62 -25.52 -2.50
N ILE A 134 -4.56 -26.19 -1.35
CA ILE A 134 -4.16 -25.62 -0.07
C ILE A 134 -2.79 -24.91 -0.15
N VAL A 135 -1.97 -25.24 -1.14
CA VAL A 135 -0.70 -24.57 -1.41
C VAL A 135 -0.85 -23.07 -1.58
N PHE A 136 -2.00 -22.56 -2.06
CA PHE A 136 -2.26 -21.14 -2.21
C PHE A 136 -2.42 -20.38 -0.88
N TRP A 137 -2.66 -21.08 0.24
CA TRP A 137 -2.58 -20.51 1.58
C TRP A 137 -1.12 -20.27 2.03
N ILE A 138 -0.18 -21.02 1.47
CA ILE A 138 1.25 -20.91 1.77
C ILE A 138 1.90 -19.91 0.80
N VAL A 139 1.62 -20.06 -0.50
CA VAL A 139 2.15 -19.22 -1.58
C VAL A 139 0.96 -18.54 -2.29
N PRO A 140 0.56 -17.33 -1.86
CA PRO A 140 -0.66 -16.68 -2.31
C PRO A 140 -0.48 -16.03 -3.70
N LEU A 141 -0.21 -16.86 -4.72
CA LEU A 141 -0.13 -16.46 -6.13
C LEU A 141 -1.40 -16.79 -6.91
N GLY A 142 -2.36 -17.44 -6.29
CA GLY A 142 -3.71 -17.71 -6.78
C GLY A 142 -4.68 -17.62 -5.60
N ASP A 143 -5.99 -17.65 -5.89
CA ASP A 143 -7.02 -17.64 -4.86
C ASP A 143 -6.98 -18.97 -4.08
N PRO A 144 -6.90 -18.91 -2.75
CA PRO A 144 -6.88 -20.13 -1.96
C PRO A 144 -8.24 -20.82 -2.02
N PRO A 145 -8.27 -22.17 -1.83
CA PRO A 145 -9.52 -22.88 -1.66
C PRO A 145 -10.09 -22.58 -0.28
N GLY A 146 -11.42 -22.56 -0.19
CA GLY A 146 -12.12 -22.37 1.07
C GLY A 146 -13.47 -23.05 1.09
N SER A 147 -14.10 -23.12 2.25
CA SER A 147 -15.51 -23.48 2.38
C SER A 147 -16.40 -22.27 2.07
N ALA A 148 -17.63 -22.51 1.64
CA ALA A 148 -18.62 -21.42 1.48
C ALA A 148 -18.78 -20.58 2.76
N TRP A 149 -18.69 -21.19 3.93
CA TRP A 149 -18.72 -20.49 5.22
C TRP A 149 -17.52 -19.57 5.44
N GLY A 150 -16.34 -19.92 4.92
CA GLY A 150 -15.10 -19.13 5.08
C GLY A 150 -14.87 -18.14 3.95
N GLU A 151 -15.73 -18.09 2.94
CA GLU A 151 -15.54 -17.32 1.72
C GLU A 151 -15.32 -15.83 1.99
N GLN A 152 -16.19 -15.22 2.78
CA GLN A 152 -16.06 -13.83 3.17
C GLN A 152 -14.69 -13.52 3.80
N ALA A 153 -14.15 -14.43 4.60
CA ALA A 153 -12.86 -14.21 5.23
C ALA A 153 -11.68 -14.23 4.25
N TRP A 154 -11.69 -15.11 3.23
CA TRP A 154 -10.54 -15.24 2.32
C TRP A 154 -10.69 -14.47 1.01
N GLU A 155 -11.88 -14.02 0.68
CA GLU A 155 -12.12 -13.22 -0.52
C GLU A 155 -11.22 -11.98 -0.60
N ILE A 156 -10.96 -11.32 0.53
CA ILE A 156 -10.06 -10.16 0.59
C ILE A 156 -8.63 -10.44 0.09
N LEU A 157 -8.21 -11.69 -0.02
CA LEU A 157 -6.84 -12.06 -0.40
C LEU A 157 -6.50 -11.71 -1.86
N TRP A 158 -7.49 -11.39 -2.70
CA TRP A 158 -7.24 -10.96 -4.08
C TRP A 158 -6.27 -9.76 -4.17
N TYR A 159 -6.41 -8.78 -3.28
CA TYR A 159 -5.49 -7.63 -3.24
C TYR A 159 -4.06 -8.06 -2.90
N LEU A 160 -3.90 -8.97 -1.94
CA LEU A 160 -2.60 -9.48 -1.53
C LEU A 160 -1.93 -10.27 -2.64
N ARG A 161 -2.68 -11.13 -3.33
CA ARG A 161 -2.26 -11.87 -4.53
C ARG A 161 -1.77 -10.91 -5.61
N THR A 162 -2.58 -9.93 -5.97
CA THR A 162 -2.28 -8.92 -7.01
C THR A 162 -1.05 -8.09 -6.62
N TYR A 163 -0.95 -7.68 -5.35
CA TYR A 163 0.23 -6.99 -4.82
C TYR A 163 1.50 -7.84 -4.95
N LEU A 164 1.44 -9.12 -4.65
CA LEU A 164 2.58 -10.02 -4.79
C LEU A 164 3.03 -10.19 -6.24
N TRP A 165 2.10 -10.31 -7.17
CA TRP A 165 2.41 -10.33 -8.59
C TRP A 165 3.11 -9.05 -9.03
N PHE A 166 2.62 -7.88 -8.60
CA PHE A 166 3.30 -6.61 -8.87
C PHE A 166 4.71 -6.57 -8.26
N VAL A 167 4.89 -7.05 -7.05
CA VAL A 167 6.22 -7.12 -6.41
C VAL A 167 7.19 -7.97 -7.23
N LEU A 168 6.75 -9.14 -7.70
CA LEU A 168 7.55 -10.06 -8.51
C LEU A 168 7.90 -9.47 -9.88
N LEU A 169 6.92 -8.84 -10.54
CA LEU A 169 7.08 -8.25 -11.87
C LEU A 169 7.80 -6.89 -11.87
N SER A 170 7.83 -6.19 -10.74
CA SER A 170 8.34 -4.81 -10.66
C SER A 170 9.74 -4.60 -11.18
N PRO A 171 10.73 -5.51 -10.99
CA PRO A 171 12.06 -5.30 -11.56
C PRO A 171 12.05 -5.22 -13.09
N LEU A 172 11.19 -6.00 -13.74
CA LEU A 172 11.00 -5.97 -15.19
C LEU A 172 10.18 -4.74 -15.60
N LEU A 173 9.04 -4.52 -14.96
CA LEU A 173 8.15 -3.39 -15.23
C LEU A 173 8.87 -2.05 -15.10
N LEU A 174 9.70 -1.86 -14.09
CA LEU A 174 10.46 -0.63 -13.89
C LEU A 174 11.52 -0.42 -14.99
N ARG A 175 12.17 -1.49 -15.46
CA ARG A 175 13.10 -1.42 -16.60
C ARG A 175 12.41 -1.00 -17.88
N VAL A 176 11.25 -1.61 -18.17
CA VAL A 176 10.44 -1.27 -19.35
C VAL A 176 9.94 0.17 -19.24
N PHE A 177 9.41 0.56 -18.09
CA PHE A 177 8.94 1.91 -17.82
C PHE A 177 10.03 2.95 -18.09
N ARG A 178 11.25 2.75 -17.60
CA ARG A 178 12.35 3.70 -17.75
C ARG A 178 12.86 3.87 -19.17
N ARG A 179 12.56 2.94 -20.10
CA ARG A 179 12.91 3.09 -21.54
C ARG A 179 12.03 4.12 -22.24
N ALA A 180 10.74 4.15 -21.89
CA ALA A 180 9.76 5.05 -22.50
C ALA A 180 8.66 5.39 -21.48
N PRO A 181 8.91 6.29 -20.50
CA PRO A 181 8.03 6.45 -19.35
C PRO A 181 6.59 6.82 -19.68
N VAL A 182 6.38 7.82 -20.55
CA VAL A 182 5.03 8.30 -20.89
C VAL A 182 4.27 7.28 -21.75
N PRO A 183 4.82 6.77 -22.87
CA PRO A 183 4.17 5.72 -23.65
C PRO A 183 3.82 4.48 -22.83
N VAL A 184 4.75 3.99 -22.00
CA VAL A 184 4.51 2.79 -21.18
C VAL A 184 3.46 3.03 -20.11
N LEU A 185 3.42 4.24 -19.50
CA LEU A 185 2.36 4.61 -18.58
C LEU A 185 0.98 4.56 -19.25
N LEU A 186 0.83 5.17 -20.42
CA LEU A 186 -0.44 5.18 -21.14
C LEU A 186 -0.84 3.78 -21.63
N LEU A 187 0.12 3.03 -22.17
CA LEU A 187 -0.11 1.65 -22.63
C LEU A 187 -0.42 0.69 -21.49
N SER A 188 -0.14 1.06 -20.23
CA SER A 188 -0.49 0.21 -19.09
C SER A 188 -1.99 0.08 -18.83
N LEU A 189 -2.83 0.89 -19.49
CA LEU A 189 -4.29 0.68 -19.55
C LEU A 189 -4.72 -0.31 -20.66
N ALA A 190 -3.87 -0.58 -21.64
CA ALA A 190 -4.23 -1.46 -22.75
C ALA A 190 -4.58 -2.90 -22.32
N PRO A 191 -3.89 -3.54 -21.36
CA PRO A 191 -4.25 -4.88 -20.93
C PRO A 191 -5.70 -5.02 -20.47
N VAL A 192 -6.19 -4.12 -19.61
CA VAL A 192 -7.58 -4.20 -19.14
C VAL A 192 -8.58 -3.97 -20.28
N VAL A 193 -8.27 -3.08 -21.23
CA VAL A 193 -9.11 -2.89 -22.44
C VAL A 193 -9.16 -4.15 -23.30
N VAL A 194 -8.01 -4.78 -23.52
CA VAL A 194 -7.93 -6.03 -24.30
C VAL A 194 -8.71 -7.15 -23.61
N LEU A 195 -8.55 -7.30 -22.29
CA LEU A 195 -9.23 -8.34 -21.54
C LEU A 195 -10.75 -8.12 -21.46
N SER A 196 -11.22 -6.88 -21.53
CA SER A 196 -12.65 -6.57 -21.47
C SER A 196 -13.34 -6.65 -22.84
N HIS A 197 -12.62 -6.42 -23.97
CA HIS A 197 -13.26 -6.27 -25.27
C HIS A 197 -12.77 -7.25 -26.35
N VAL A 198 -11.55 -7.76 -26.24
CA VAL A 198 -10.92 -8.57 -27.30
C VAL A 198 -10.80 -10.03 -26.90
N TRP A 199 -10.34 -10.29 -25.69
CA TRP A 199 -10.14 -11.63 -25.18
C TRP A 199 -10.55 -11.69 -23.71
N GLN A 200 -11.67 -12.34 -23.44
CA GLN A 200 -12.11 -12.59 -22.08
C GLN A 200 -11.26 -13.71 -21.48
N PRO A 201 -10.60 -13.46 -20.35
CA PRO A 201 -9.85 -14.52 -19.67
C PRO A 201 -10.78 -15.61 -19.16
N PRO A 202 -10.28 -16.84 -19.00
CA PRO A 202 -11.09 -17.91 -18.43
C PRO A 202 -11.59 -17.54 -17.02
N ASP A 203 -12.78 -18.05 -16.69
CA ASP A 203 -13.37 -17.87 -15.34
C ASP A 203 -12.73 -18.87 -14.36
N ASP A 204 -11.45 -18.63 -14.08
CA ASP A 204 -10.64 -19.42 -13.16
C ASP A 204 -9.66 -18.50 -12.38
N ARG A 205 -8.87 -19.11 -11.49
CA ARG A 205 -7.88 -18.41 -10.67
C ARG A 205 -6.85 -17.61 -11.49
N PHE A 206 -6.51 -18.11 -12.67
CA PHE A 206 -5.56 -17.44 -13.55
C PHE A 206 -6.19 -16.23 -14.20
N GLY A 207 -7.40 -16.38 -14.76
CA GLY A 207 -8.13 -15.29 -15.41
C GLY A 207 -8.47 -14.16 -14.45
N THR A 208 -8.96 -14.50 -13.27
CA THR A 208 -9.23 -13.51 -12.19
C THR A 208 -7.97 -12.75 -11.81
N GLY A 209 -6.86 -13.47 -11.59
CA GLY A 209 -5.58 -12.83 -11.24
C GLY A 209 -5.02 -11.94 -12.34
N LEU A 210 -5.20 -12.32 -13.60
CA LEU A 210 -4.78 -11.53 -14.77
C LEU A 210 -5.62 -10.26 -14.90
N LEU A 211 -6.91 -10.36 -14.68
CA LEU A 211 -7.84 -9.23 -14.75
C LEU A 211 -7.54 -8.20 -13.65
N ASP A 212 -7.33 -8.64 -12.41
CA ASP A 212 -6.94 -7.75 -11.31
C ASP A 212 -5.60 -7.06 -11.58
N LEU A 213 -4.62 -7.83 -12.10
CA LEU A 213 -3.32 -7.26 -12.45
C LEU A 213 -3.46 -6.18 -13.53
N ALA A 214 -4.27 -6.43 -14.56
CA ALA A 214 -4.53 -5.49 -15.65
C ALA A 214 -5.27 -4.24 -15.14
N THR A 215 -6.26 -4.41 -14.27
CA THR A 215 -7.07 -3.33 -13.68
C THR A 215 -6.22 -2.31 -12.93
N TYR A 216 -5.23 -2.76 -12.17
CA TYR A 216 -4.43 -1.86 -11.32
C TYR A 216 -3.03 -1.57 -11.86
N LEU A 217 -2.67 -2.09 -13.04
CA LEU A 217 -1.35 -1.90 -13.64
C LEU A 217 -1.01 -0.41 -13.83
N PHE A 218 -1.95 0.38 -14.33
CA PHE A 218 -1.74 1.83 -14.50
C PHE A 218 -1.40 2.52 -13.18
N CYS A 219 -2.13 2.23 -12.11
CA CYS A 219 -1.89 2.83 -10.80
C CYS A 219 -0.51 2.46 -10.26
N TRP A 220 -0.08 1.21 -10.45
CA TRP A 220 1.27 0.77 -10.09
C TRP A 220 2.35 1.52 -10.87
N MET A 221 2.20 1.64 -12.19
CA MET A 221 3.13 2.36 -13.07
C MET A 221 3.13 3.87 -12.80
N LEU A 222 1.99 4.43 -12.41
CA LEU A 222 1.88 5.83 -11.97
C LEU A 222 2.73 6.08 -10.72
N GLY A 223 2.83 5.09 -9.83
CA GLY A 223 3.75 5.11 -8.70
C GLY A 223 5.22 5.20 -9.12
N PHE A 224 5.62 4.50 -10.18
CA PHE A 224 6.96 4.63 -10.78
C PHE A 224 7.16 6.01 -11.38
N ALA A 225 6.17 6.52 -12.12
CA ALA A 225 6.21 7.87 -12.71
C ALA A 225 6.37 8.97 -11.64
N HIS A 226 5.70 8.80 -10.50
CA HIS A 226 5.86 9.70 -9.36
C HIS A 226 7.29 9.65 -8.80
N ARG A 227 7.84 8.46 -8.57
CA ARG A 227 9.20 8.28 -8.01
C ARG A 227 10.28 8.82 -8.93
N ASP A 228 10.18 8.57 -10.23
CA ASP A 228 11.19 9.01 -11.23
C ASP A 228 11.02 10.49 -11.63
N GLY A 229 10.07 11.22 -11.00
CA GLY A 229 9.85 12.64 -11.23
C GLY A 229 9.22 12.96 -12.60
N VAL A 230 8.70 11.96 -13.32
CA VAL A 230 8.04 12.15 -14.62
C VAL A 230 6.84 13.08 -14.50
N LEU A 231 6.03 12.88 -13.45
CA LEU A 231 4.82 13.70 -13.23
C LEU A 231 5.14 15.18 -13.01
N ALA A 232 6.23 15.51 -12.32
CA ALA A 232 6.61 16.90 -12.06
C ALA A 232 7.06 17.67 -13.32
N ARG A 233 7.46 16.95 -14.38
CA ARG A 233 7.93 17.52 -15.65
C ARG A 233 6.82 17.76 -16.66
N LEU A 234 5.65 17.15 -16.46
CA LEU A 234 4.50 17.27 -17.36
C LEU A 234 3.74 18.57 -17.10
N THR A 235 3.16 19.13 -18.17
CA THR A 235 2.29 20.30 -18.08
C THR A 235 0.93 19.92 -17.49
N ALA A 236 0.30 20.83 -16.74
CA ALA A 236 -0.93 20.53 -16.02
C ALA A 236 -2.13 20.31 -16.95
N ALA A 237 -2.28 21.09 -18.01
CA ALA A 237 -3.49 21.09 -18.82
C ALA A 237 -3.79 19.72 -19.49
N PRO A 238 -2.87 19.07 -20.26
CA PRO A 238 -3.15 17.75 -20.81
C PRO A 238 -3.33 16.69 -19.74
N PHE A 239 -2.68 16.86 -18.58
CA PHE A 239 -2.78 15.93 -17.47
C PHE A 239 -4.17 15.96 -16.82
N VAL A 240 -4.70 17.17 -16.58
CA VAL A 240 -6.07 17.36 -16.07
C VAL A 240 -7.09 16.87 -17.09
N ALA A 241 -6.92 17.19 -18.40
CA ALA A 241 -7.81 16.74 -19.43
C ALA A 241 -7.85 15.20 -19.53
N LEU A 242 -6.70 14.54 -19.46
CA LEU A 242 -6.61 13.07 -19.49
C LEU A 242 -7.24 12.42 -18.25
N SER A 243 -7.03 13.03 -17.07
CA SER A 243 -7.66 12.56 -15.82
C SER A 243 -9.18 12.68 -15.87
N LEU A 244 -9.70 13.83 -16.36
CA LEU A 244 -11.14 14.04 -16.52
C LEU A 244 -11.74 13.08 -17.57
N ALA A 245 -11.04 12.86 -18.70
CA ALA A 245 -11.47 11.91 -19.70
C ALA A 245 -11.51 10.48 -19.17
N ALA A 246 -10.52 10.07 -18.36
CA ALA A 246 -10.50 8.76 -17.72
C ALA A 246 -11.65 8.61 -16.71
N LEU A 247 -11.91 9.62 -15.88
CA LEU A 247 -13.06 9.62 -14.96
C LEU A 247 -14.38 9.55 -15.72
N ALA A 248 -14.54 10.37 -16.76
CA ALA A 248 -15.76 10.38 -17.58
C ALA A 248 -16.00 9.04 -18.27
N TYR A 249 -14.94 8.43 -18.81
CA TYR A 249 -15.03 7.11 -19.43
C TYR A 249 -15.38 6.02 -18.43
N GLY A 250 -14.71 5.99 -17.27
CA GLY A 250 -15.00 5.01 -16.19
C GLY A 250 -16.44 5.12 -15.68
N ALA A 251 -16.92 6.35 -15.45
CA ALA A 251 -18.30 6.59 -15.04
C ALA A 251 -19.31 6.17 -16.13
N TRP A 252 -19.05 6.58 -17.38
CA TRP A 252 -19.89 6.19 -18.50
C TRP A 252 -19.97 4.67 -18.65
N TYR A 253 -18.82 3.98 -18.60
CA TYR A 253 -18.78 2.53 -18.75
C TYR A 253 -19.57 1.82 -17.64
N ALA A 254 -19.39 2.21 -16.39
CA ALA A 254 -20.14 1.66 -15.26
C ALA A 254 -21.67 1.86 -15.42
N CYS A 255 -22.09 3.05 -15.87
CA CYS A 255 -23.50 3.34 -16.10
C CYS A 255 -24.07 2.57 -17.30
N ALA A 256 -23.33 2.51 -18.42
CA ALA A 256 -23.76 1.87 -19.66
C ALA A 256 -23.89 0.34 -19.54
N HIS A 257 -23.03 -0.29 -18.72
CA HIS A 257 -23.02 -1.74 -18.54
C HIS A 257 -23.68 -2.19 -17.23
N ARG A 258 -24.42 -1.28 -16.55
CA ARG A 258 -25.12 -1.61 -15.31
C ARG A 258 -26.07 -2.80 -15.47
N GLY A 259 -26.71 -2.95 -16.62
CA GLY A 259 -27.62 -4.08 -16.90
C GLY A 259 -26.89 -5.42 -17.01
N GLU A 260 -25.63 -5.42 -17.48
CA GLU A 260 -24.78 -6.59 -17.63
C GLU A 260 -24.20 -7.03 -16.28
N TYR A 261 -23.68 -6.10 -15.49
CA TYR A 261 -23.04 -6.38 -14.19
C TYR A 261 -24.04 -6.41 -13.02
N GLY A 262 -25.29 -5.96 -13.24
CA GLY A 262 -26.31 -5.86 -12.17
C GLY A 262 -26.05 -4.74 -11.15
N THR A 263 -24.93 -4.04 -11.25
CA THR A 263 -24.47 -3.01 -10.33
C THR A 263 -23.75 -1.87 -11.06
N TYR A 264 -23.49 -0.78 -10.36
CA TYR A 264 -22.55 0.28 -10.75
C TYR A 264 -21.32 0.34 -9.82
N ASP A 265 -21.18 -0.64 -8.94
CA ASP A 265 -20.01 -0.74 -8.08
C ASP A 265 -18.76 -0.96 -8.95
N LEU A 266 -17.77 -0.08 -8.77
CA LEU A 266 -16.54 -0.16 -9.54
C LEU A 266 -15.72 -1.41 -9.21
N ASP A 267 -15.85 -1.93 -7.99
CA ASP A 267 -15.11 -3.12 -7.58
C ASP A 267 -15.56 -4.38 -8.38
N ASP A 268 -16.79 -4.36 -8.95
CA ASP A 268 -17.32 -5.42 -9.82
C ASP A 268 -17.09 -5.18 -11.32
N ILE A 269 -16.60 -3.99 -11.72
CA ILE A 269 -16.48 -3.59 -13.13
C ILE A 269 -15.02 -3.22 -13.45
N PRO A 270 -14.15 -4.19 -13.78
CA PRO A 270 -12.70 -4.00 -13.88
C PRO A 270 -12.26 -2.85 -14.79
N LEU A 271 -12.89 -2.70 -15.96
CA LEU A 271 -12.55 -1.62 -16.90
C LEU A 271 -12.93 -0.25 -16.35
N ALA A 272 -14.13 -0.12 -15.77
CA ALA A 272 -14.56 1.12 -15.13
C ALA A 272 -13.65 1.47 -13.95
N GLN A 273 -13.31 0.50 -13.11
CA GLN A 273 -12.40 0.64 -11.98
C GLN A 273 -11.01 1.11 -12.40
N ALA A 274 -10.46 0.53 -13.48
CA ALA A 274 -9.14 0.91 -13.99
C ALA A 274 -9.10 2.38 -14.43
N PHE A 275 -10.07 2.80 -15.24
CA PHE A 275 -10.13 4.18 -15.75
C PHE A 275 -10.50 5.18 -14.66
N TRP A 276 -11.44 4.84 -13.77
CA TRP A 276 -11.79 5.69 -12.64
C TRP A 276 -10.61 5.88 -11.70
N SER A 277 -9.93 4.78 -11.34
CA SER A 277 -8.72 4.83 -10.51
C SER A 277 -7.61 5.62 -11.19
N ALA A 278 -7.39 5.44 -12.50
CA ALA A 278 -6.41 6.21 -13.25
C ALA A 278 -6.71 7.71 -13.18
N GLY A 279 -7.96 8.10 -13.45
CA GLY A 279 -8.38 9.49 -13.42
C GLY A 279 -8.30 10.13 -12.03
N PHE A 280 -8.60 9.38 -10.98
CA PHE A 280 -8.62 9.87 -9.60
C PHE A 280 -7.21 9.92 -8.97
N VAL A 281 -6.41 8.87 -9.15
CA VAL A 281 -5.09 8.76 -8.49
C VAL A 281 -4.05 9.66 -9.16
N THR A 282 -4.20 9.90 -10.46
CA THR A 282 -3.29 10.75 -11.24
C THR A 282 -3.17 12.16 -10.66
N PRO A 283 -4.24 12.95 -10.44
CA PRO A 283 -4.12 14.29 -9.84
C PRO A 283 -3.56 14.26 -8.42
N LEU A 284 -3.84 13.25 -7.61
CA LEU A 284 -3.27 13.11 -6.27
C LEU A 284 -1.74 12.99 -6.31
N MET A 285 -1.24 12.10 -7.19
CA MET A 285 0.20 11.89 -7.37
C MET A 285 0.88 13.08 -8.04
N TYR A 286 0.21 13.70 -9.04
CA TYR A 286 0.69 14.91 -9.71
C TYR A 286 0.82 16.07 -8.72
N ALA A 287 -0.23 16.33 -7.94
CA ALA A 287 -0.22 17.40 -6.94
C ALA A 287 0.91 17.21 -5.91
N LYS A 288 1.13 15.97 -5.46
CA LYS A 288 2.26 15.63 -4.60
C LYS A 288 3.60 15.91 -5.28
N ALA A 289 3.78 15.46 -6.52
CA ALA A 289 5.02 15.63 -7.27
C ALA A 289 5.32 17.10 -7.61
N ARG A 290 4.30 17.87 -8.00
CA ARG A 290 4.44 19.25 -8.49
C ARG A 290 4.51 20.28 -7.38
N PHE A 291 3.70 20.11 -6.34
CA PHE A 291 3.56 21.10 -5.24
C PHE A 291 4.22 20.65 -3.94
N GLY A 292 4.82 19.46 -3.91
CA GLY A 292 5.48 18.92 -2.73
C GLY A 292 4.56 18.80 -1.52
N LEU A 293 3.28 18.45 -1.76
CA LEU A 293 2.25 18.42 -0.71
C LEU A 293 2.72 17.68 0.53
N ARG A 294 2.61 18.34 1.65
CA ARG A 294 2.89 17.81 2.98
C ARG A 294 1.72 18.20 3.87
N LEU A 295 1.39 17.34 4.84
CA LEU A 295 0.30 17.61 5.78
C LEU A 295 0.86 18.02 7.16
N PRO A 296 1.46 19.23 7.30
CA PRO A 296 2.08 19.63 8.56
C PRO A 296 1.06 19.77 9.70
N TRP A 297 -0.18 20.09 9.38
CA TRP A 297 -1.28 20.16 10.33
C TRP A 297 -1.57 18.79 10.99
N LEU A 298 -1.38 17.68 10.26
CA LEU A 298 -1.57 16.34 10.79
C LEU A 298 -0.59 16.06 11.94
N ALA A 299 0.69 16.41 11.75
CA ALA A 299 1.70 16.27 12.80
C ALA A 299 1.40 17.12 14.06
N ARG A 300 0.68 18.25 13.90
CA ARG A 300 0.23 19.09 15.04
C ARG A 300 -0.92 18.46 15.81
N ARG A 301 -1.73 17.60 15.21
CA ARG A 301 -2.86 16.91 15.81
C ARG A 301 -2.42 15.54 16.37
N ARG A 302 -1.81 15.50 17.56
CA ARG A 302 -1.19 14.31 18.16
C ARG A 302 -2.05 13.04 18.09
N ARG A 303 -3.38 13.13 18.32
CA ARG A 303 -4.29 11.96 18.26
C ARG A 303 -4.41 11.42 16.84
N LEU A 304 -4.64 12.29 15.84
CA LEU A 304 -4.74 11.89 14.43
C LEU A 304 -3.39 11.37 13.92
N ASP A 305 -2.28 12.03 14.26
CA ASP A 305 -0.94 11.59 13.89
C ASP A 305 -0.63 10.19 14.44
N ARG A 306 -1.00 9.92 15.69
CA ARG A 306 -0.87 8.61 16.30
C ARG A 306 -1.75 7.58 15.60
N LEU A 307 -3.02 7.89 15.31
CA LEU A 307 -3.95 7.00 14.60
C LEU A 307 -3.39 6.62 13.22
N VAL A 308 -3.01 7.62 12.41
CA VAL A 308 -2.38 7.40 11.09
C VAL A 308 -1.11 6.55 11.23
N THR A 309 -0.31 6.79 12.28
CA THR A 309 0.90 6.02 12.54
C THR A 309 0.59 4.56 12.85
N VAL A 310 -0.38 4.29 13.72
CA VAL A 310 -0.80 2.92 14.09
C VAL A 310 -1.36 2.19 12.89
N LEU A 311 -2.32 2.80 12.15
CA LEU A 311 -2.91 2.21 10.95
C LEU A 311 -1.86 1.84 9.91
N ASN A 312 -0.88 2.70 9.66
CA ASN A 312 0.20 2.40 8.71
C ASN A 312 1.19 1.34 9.23
N ALA A 313 1.44 1.31 10.52
CA ALA A 313 2.39 0.36 11.11
C ALA A 313 1.78 -1.05 11.24
N ARG A 314 0.46 -1.14 11.33
CA ARG A 314 -0.33 -2.36 11.48
C ARG A 314 -1.24 -2.61 10.26
N ALA A 315 -0.89 -2.05 9.11
CA ALA A 315 -1.75 -2.06 7.93
C ALA A 315 -2.07 -3.48 7.44
N VAL A 316 -1.12 -4.41 7.50
CA VAL A 316 -1.32 -5.80 7.07
C VAL A 316 -2.23 -6.53 8.07
N THR A 317 -2.03 -6.33 9.36
CA THR A 317 -2.90 -6.92 10.39
C THR A 317 -4.32 -6.39 10.28
N VAL A 318 -4.50 -5.07 10.19
CA VAL A 318 -5.84 -4.47 10.01
C VAL A 318 -6.50 -5.01 8.74
N TYR A 319 -5.75 -5.06 7.62
CA TYR A 319 -6.26 -5.56 6.35
C TYR A 319 -6.68 -7.03 6.42
N LEU A 320 -5.90 -7.90 7.03
CA LEU A 320 -6.22 -9.34 7.09
C LEU A 320 -7.36 -9.66 8.06
N TRP A 321 -7.47 -8.90 9.16
CA TRP A 321 -8.41 -9.23 10.23
C TRP A 321 -9.74 -8.48 10.15
N HIS A 322 -9.88 -7.45 9.29
CA HIS A 322 -11.11 -6.65 9.31
C HIS A 322 -12.36 -7.45 8.93
N GLU A 323 -12.27 -8.32 7.93
CA GLU A 323 -13.42 -9.12 7.49
C GLU A 323 -13.80 -10.14 8.56
N VAL A 324 -12.83 -10.86 9.10
CA VAL A 324 -13.06 -11.76 10.24
C VAL A 324 -13.65 -11.01 11.43
N ALA A 325 -13.18 -9.79 11.69
CA ALA A 325 -13.71 -8.96 12.77
C ALA A 325 -15.17 -8.53 12.51
N LEU A 326 -15.53 -8.18 11.27
CA LEU A 326 -16.90 -7.83 10.91
C LEU A 326 -17.83 -9.05 11.01
N VAL A 327 -17.43 -10.22 10.53
CA VAL A 327 -18.19 -11.47 10.68
C VAL A 327 -18.38 -11.81 12.16
N LEU A 328 -17.32 -11.71 12.97
CA LEU A 328 -17.44 -11.94 14.42
C LEU A 328 -18.28 -10.87 15.11
N ALA A 329 -18.30 -9.62 14.62
CA ALA A 329 -19.15 -8.57 15.15
C ALA A 329 -20.63 -8.90 14.92
N VAL A 330 -21.01 -9.45 13.76
CA VAL A 330 -22.39 -9.93 13.52
C VAL A 330 -22.74 -10.99 14.54
N VAL A 331 -21.92 -12.04 14.67
CA VAL A 331 -22.18 -13.13 15.64
C VAL A 331 -22.28 -12.61 17.08
N LEU A 332 -21.47 -11.62 17.46
CA LEU A 332 -21.51 -11.01 18.79
C LEU A 332 -22.78 -10.17 19.01
N ILE A 333 -23.20 -9.41 18.00
CA ILE A 333 -24.42 -8.59 18.05
C ILE A 333 -25.65 -9.50 18.13
N ASP A 334 -25.66 -10.63 17.42
CA ASP A 334 -26.73 -11.63 17.53
C ASP A 334 -26.90 -12.13 18.97
N ARG A 335 -25.80 -12.29 19.72
CA ARG A 335 -25.87 -12.63 21.16
C ARG A 335 -26.37 -11.48 22.04
N PHE A 336 -26.18 -10.25 21.62
CA PHE A 336 -26.70 -9.10 22.36
C PHE A 336 -28.21 -9.02 22.31
N TRP A 337 -28.86 -9.51 21.25
CA TRP A 337 -30.31 -9.64 21.17
C TRP A 337 -30.91 -10.59 22.22
N GLU A 338 -30.12 -11.53 22.75
CA GLU A 338 -30.55 -12.45 23.81
C GLU A 338 -30.61 -11.76 25.19
N VAL A 339 -30.08 -10.54 25.34
CA VAL A 339 -30.01 -9.80 26.59
C VAL A 339 -30.94 -8.59 26.57
N PRO A 340 -32.07 -8.60 27.34
CA PRO A 340 -33.10 -7.54 27.27
C PRO A 340 -32.56 -6.11 27.49
N ALA A 341 -31.53 -5.96 28.35
CA ALA A 341 -30.89 -4.66 28.56
C ALA A 341 -30.14 -4.15 27.32
N PHE A 342 -29.49 -5.05 26.56
CA PHE A 342 -28.78 -4.65 25.34
C PHE A 342 -29.75 -4.34 24.21
N GLU A 343 -30.81 -5.13 24.07
CA GLU A 343 -31.91 -4.86 23.12
C GLU A 343 -32.57 -3.48 23.39
N ALA A 344 -32.76 -3.13 24.66
CA ALA A 344 -33.41 -1.87 25.02
C ALA A 344 -32.52 -0.62 24.83
N TYR A 345 -31.19 -0.75 24.98
CA TYR A 345 -30.28 0.41 25.08
C TYR A 345 -29.24 0.51 23.97
N LEU A 346 -28.99 -0.54 23.19
CA LEU A 346 -28.00 -0.54 22.12
C LEU A 346 -28.67 -0.49 20.75
N PRO A 347 -28.12 0.23 19.78
CA PRO A 347 -28.66 0.30 18.41
C PRO A 347 -28.25 -0.94 17.60
N LEU A 348 -28.74 -2.13 17.98
CA LEU A 348 -28.29 -3.42 17.44
C LEU A 348 -28.56 -3.56 15.92
N ASP A 349 -29.60 -2.92 15.38
CA ASP A 349 -29.89 -2.87 13.94
C ASP A 349 -28.98 -1.95 13.13
N SER A 350 -28.16 -1.15 13.81
CA SER A 350 -27.39 -0.11 13.14
C SER A 350 -26.10 -0.66 12.52
N GLN A 351 -25.92 -0.48 11.22
CA GLN A 351 -24.65 -0.76 10.55
C GLN A 351 -23.47 0.06 11.12
N TRP A 352 -23.74 1.23 11.68
CA TRP A 352 -22.74 2.02 12.40
C TRP A 352 -22.31 1.34 13.70
N PHE A 353 -23.22 0.68 14.38
CA PHE A 353 -22.90 -0.12 15.55
C PHE A 353 -22.09 -1.34 15.18
N LEU A 354 -22.45 -2.04 14.09
CA LEU A 354 -21.65 -3.12 13.50
C LEU A 354 -20.23 -2.65 13.19
N LEU A 355 -20.09 -1.51 12.52
CA LEU A 355 -18.76 -0.92 12.21
C LEU A 355 -17.98 -0.61 13.49
N ALA A 356 -18.63 -0.06 14.52
CA ALA A 356 -17.95 0.26 15.79
C ALA A 356 -17.47 -0.99 16.51
N VAL A 357 -18.30 -2.04 16.59
CA VAL A 357 -17.93 -3.35 17.15
C VAL A 357 -16.82 -4.00 16.31
N GLY A 358 -16.94 -3.95 14.98
CA GLY A 358 -15.91 -4.43 14.06
C GLY A 358 -14.56 -3.78 14.29
N TRP A 359 -14.50 -2.44 14.43
CA TRP A 359 -13.25 -1.72 14.76
C TRP A 359 -12.71 -2.07 16.14
N ALA A 360 -13.57 -2.31 17.12
CA ALA A 360 -13.15 -2.78 18.44
C ALA A 360 -12.46 -4.16 18.35
N LEU A 361 -13.04 -5.08 17.56
CA LEU A 361 -12.45 -6.40 17.32
C LEU A 361 -11.17 -6.32 16.47
N VAL A 362 -11.09 -5.43 15.47
CA VAL A 362 -9.85 -5.14 14.75
C VAL A 362 -8.77 -4.62 15.71
N ALA A 363 -9.11 -3.74 16.66
CA ALA A 363 -8.16 -3.27 17.65
C ALA A 363 -7.67 -4.42 18.54
N VAL A 364 -8.53 -5.36 18.94
CA VAL A 364 -8.14 -6.58 19.65
C VAL A 364 -7.19 -7.42 18.80
N ALA A 365 -7.51 -7.63 17.51
CA ALA A 365 -6.64 -8.37 16.59
C ALA A 365 -5.26 -7.68 16.43
N VAL A 366 -5.21 -6.36 16.37
CA VAL A 366 -3.95 -5.60 16.33
C VAL A 366 -3.12 -5.80 17.60
N VAL A 367 -3.74 -5.86 18.76
CA VAL A 367 -3.03 -6.13 20.05
C VAL A 367 -2.51 -7.56 20.08
N LEU A 368 -3.34 -8.53 19.65
CA LEU A 368 -2.99 -9.96 19.73
C LEU A 368 -1.98 -10.38 18.65
N PHE A 369 -2.09 -9.86 17.44
CA PHE A 369 -1.33 -10.36 16.28
C PHE A 369 -0.42 -9.32 15.64
N GLY A 370 -0.56 -8.02 15.95
CA GLY A 370 0.22 -6.95 15.33
C GLY A 370 1.73 -7.08 15.52
N TRP A 371 2.18 -7.73 16.59
CA TRP A 371 3.60 -8.01 16.84
C TRP A 371 4.24 -8.91 15.77
N VAL A 372 3.45 -9.72 15.07
CA VAL A 372 3.93 -10.57 13.95
C VAL A 372 4.52 -9.70 12.84
N GLU A 373 3.93 -8.52 12.55
CA GLU A 373 4.49 -7.57 11.58
C GLU A 373 5.86 -7.02 12.01
N ASP A 374 6.05 -6.77 13.31
CA ASP A 374 7.34 -6.29 13.81
C ASP A 374 8.42 -7.36 13.67
N VAL A 375 8.11 -8.61 14.06
CA VAL A 375 9.03 -9.76 13.89
C VAL A 375 9.34 -9.97 12.40
N ALA A 376 8.34 -9.97 11.54
CA ALA A 376 8.49 -10.07 10.09
C ALA A 376 9.37 -8.94 9.52
N ALA A 377 9.29 -7.76 10.10
CA ALA A 377 10.13 -6.60 9.74
C ALA A 377 11.49 -6.58 10.45
N ARG A 378 11.83 -7.61 11.28
CA ARG A 378 13.03 -7.67 12.13
C ARG A 378 13.13 -6.49 13.12
N ARG A 379 12.00 -6.08 13.67
CA ARG A 379 11.90 -5.05 14.71
C ARG A 379 11.59 -5.72 16.04
N ARG A 380 11.89 -5.03 17.13
CA ARG A 380 11.45 -5.48 18.46
C ARG A 380 9.91 -5.42 18.52
N PRO A 381 9.24 -6.50 18.94
CA PRO A 381 7.79 -6.51 19.08
C PRO A 381 7.31 -5.39 20.01
N ARG A 382 6.27 -4.68 19.57
CA ARG A 382 5.59 -3.65 20.36
C ARG A 382 4.09 -3.86 20.26
N LEU A 383 3.37 -3.68 21.36
CA LEU A 383 1.91 -3.74 21.34
C LEU A 383 1.32 -2.61 20.47
N LEU A 384 1.83 -1.41 20.65
CA LEU A 384 1.51 -0.24 19.81
C LEU A 384 2.82 0.41 19.36
N PRO A 385 2.92 0.79 18.08
CA PRO A 385 4.11 1.42 17.49
C PRO A 385 4.31 2.86 17.91
#